data_26963c487b5e68351b2e4feaf3b5f206
#
_entry.id   26963c487b5e68351b2e4feaf3b5f206
#
_cell.length_a   1.000
_cell.length_b   1.000
_cell.length_c   1.000
_cell.angle_alpha   90.00
_cell.angle_beta   90.00
_cell.angle_gamma   90.00
#
_symmetry.space_group_name_H-M   'P 1'
#
loop_
_entity.id
_entity.type
_entity.pdbx_description
1 polymer ?
#
loop_
_entity_poly.entity_id
_entity_poly.type
_entity_poly.pdbx_seq_one_letter_code
_entity_poly.pdbx_strand_id
1 'polypeptide(L)' 'MAATKFTAIYVNNEGKIIEREIPGMNTYKIAEKFATMLNDPEETKLVGVIETWKMYPNNHEKTEKN' A
#
# COMPACT_ATOMS: atom_id res chain seq x y z
N MET A 1 -13.59 -12.65 5.80
CA MET A 1 -12.43 -12.13 5.13
C MET A 1 -11.34 -11.74 6.09
N ALA A 2 -10.14 -12.18 5.78
CA ALA A 2 -9.03 -11.91 6.68
C ALA A 2 -8.52 -10.49 6.48
N ALA A 3 -8.18 -9.83 7.59
CA ALA A 3 -7.54 -8.53 7.52
C ALA A 3 -6.04 -8.73 7.37
N THR A 4 -5.40 -7.81 6.67
CA THR A 4 -3.96 -7.86 6.48
C THR A 4 -3.43 -6.44 6.35
N LYS A 5 -2.13 -6.31 6.21
CA LYS A 5 -1.53 -4.99 6.02
C LYS A 5 -1.55 -4.61 4.54
N PHE A 6 -1.81 -3.34 4.30
CA PHE A 6 -1.87 -2.81 2.94
C PHE A 6 -0.92 -1.63 2.79
N THR A 7 -0.50 -1.42 1.57
CA THR A 7 0.31 -0.26 1.19
C THR A 7 -0.38 0.46 0.06
N ALA A 8 -0.51 1.76 0.20
CA ALA A 8 -1.08 2.60 -0.85
C ALA A 8 0.01 3.07 -1.77
N ILE A 9 -0.27 3.06 -3.05
CA ILE A 9 0.68 3.47 -4.08
C ILE A 9 0.18 4.75 -4.71
N TYR A 10 1.05 5.75 -4.72
CA TYR A 10 0.73 7.05 -5.30
C TYR A 10 1.78 7.42 -6.33
N VAL A 11 1.45 8.36 -7.18
CA VAL A 11 2.42 8.96 -8.09
C VAL A 11 2.40 10.47 -7.86
N ASN A 12 3.59 11.08 -7.75
CA ASN A 12 3.64 12.52 -7.52
C ASN A 12 3.72 13.28 -8.85
N ASN A 13 3.80 14.61 -8.75
CA ASN A 13 3.80 15.47 -9.93
C ASN A 13 5.04 15.29 -10.81
N GLU A 14 6.08 14.67 -10.25
CA GLU A 14 7.29 14.39 -11.00
C GLU A 14 7.29 13.01 -11.63
N GLY A 15 6.20 12.29 -11.46
CA GLY A 15 6.10 10.94 -12.00
C GLY A 15 6.73 9.87 -11.14
N LYS A 16 7.09 10.20 -9.91
CA LYS A 16 7.71 9.24 -9.01
C LYS A 16 6.67 8.49 -8.20
N ILE A 17 6.96 7.24 -7.94
CA ILE A 17 6.08 6.39 -7.15
C ILE A 17 6.37 6.60 -5.67
N ILE A 18 5.31 6.78 -4.91
CA ILE A 18 5.38 6.95 -3.47
C ILE A 18 4.56 5.85 -2.82
N GLU A 19 5.16 5.14 -1.87
CA GLU A 19 4.49 4.08 -1.13
C GLU A 19 4.18 4.57 0.27
N ARG A 20 2.97 4.33 0.70
CA ARG A 20 2.56 4.72 2.05
C ARG A 20 1.84 3.56 2.70
N GLU A 21 2.37 3.09 3.82
CA GLU A 21 1.78 1.97 4.52
C GLU A 21 0.50 2.42 5.22
N ILE A 22 -0.57 1.63 5.04
CA ILE A 22 -1.83 1.91 5.73
C ILE A 22 -1.71 1.41 7.17
N PRO A 23 -2.04 2.25 8.16
CA PRO A 23 -1.91 1.82 9.56
C PRO A 23 -2.82 0.64 9.88
N GLY A 24 -2.29 -0.30 10.67
CA GLY A 24 -3.07 -1.42 11.15
C GLY A 24 -3.35 -2.45 10.09
N MET A 25 -4.18 -3.42 10.47
CA MET A 25 -4.60 -4.49 9.57
C MET A 25 -6.02 -4.22 9.13
N ASN A 26 -6.26 -4.32 7.83
CA ASN A 26 -7.52 -3.90 7.24
C ASN A 26 -7.98 -4.87 6.16
N THR A 27 -9.24 -4.74 5.77
CA THR A 27 -9.71 -5.37 4.54
C THR A 27 -9.35 -4.44 3.39
N TYR A 28 -9.39 -4.98 2.19
CA TYR A 28 -9.06 -4.18 1.00
C TYR A 28 -9.92 -2.93 0.90
N LYS A 29 -11.22 -3.09 1.16
CA LYS A 29 -12.14 -1.99 1.03
C LYS A 29 -11.82 -0.85 1.99
N ILE A 30 -11.51 -1.20 3.22
CA ILE A 30 -11.18 -0.19 4.22
C ILE A 30 -9.82 0.44 3.89
N ALA A 31 -8.88 -0.36 3.42
CA ALA A 31 -7.58 0.17 3.03
C ALA A 31 -7.71 1.18 1.89
N GLU A 32 -8.61 0.92 0.94
CA GLU A 32 -8.84 1.87 -0.14
C GLU A 32 -9.35 3.20 0.40
N LYS A 33 -10.24 3.15 1.37
CA LYS A 33 -10.75 4.38 1.96
C LYS A 33 -9.64 5.16 2.64
N PHE A 34 -8.79 4.47 3.39
CA PHE A 34 -7.66 5.14 4.02
C PHE A 34 -6.73 5.75 2.99
N ALA A 35 -6.46 5.01 1.92
CA ALA A 35 -5.55 5.50 0.89
C ALA A 35 -6.09 6.79 0.27
N THR A 36 -7.39 6.84 0.05
CA THR A 36 -8.00 8.04 -0.50
C THR A 36 -7.91 9.20 0.48
N MET A 37 -8.14 8.93 1.75
CA MET A 37 -8.08 9.98 2.77
C MET A 37 -6.67 10.52 2.94
N LEU A 38 -5.67 9.67 2.78
CA LEU A 38 -4.28 10.09 2.96
C LEU A 38 -3.71 10.76 1.71
N ASN A 39 -4.44 10.71 0.61
CA ASN A 39 -3.98 11.33 -0.61
C ASN A 39 -4.09 12.84 -0.54
N ASP A 40 -3.03 13.53 -0.95
CA ASP A 40 -3.05 14.98 -1.10
C ASP A 40 -3.24 15.27 -2.59
N PRO A 41 -4.46 15.62 -3.00
CA PRO A 41 -4.76 15.71 -4.44
C PRO A 41 -3.92 16.73 -5.18
N GLU A 42 -3.32 17.69 -4.47
CA GLU A 42 -2.47 18.67 -5.12
C GLU A 42 -1.06 18.14 -5.39
N GLU A 43 -0.66 17.14 -4.65
CA GLU A 43 0.70 16.63 -4.74
C GLU A 43 0.79 15.25 -5.35
N THR A 44 -0.22 14.43 -5.15
CA THR A 44 -0.15 13.04 -5.55
C THR A 44 -1.46 12.56 -6.14
N LYS A 45 -1.37 11.45 -6.84
CA LYS A 45 -2.53 10.78 -7.39
C LYS A 45 -2.47 9.32 -6.94
N LEU A 46 -3.58 8.83 -6.39
CA LEU A 46 -3.64 7.45 -5.94
C LEU A 46 -3.68 6.50 -7.13
N VAL A 47 -2.75 5.56 -7.13
CA VAL A 47 -2.68 4.54 -8.18
C VAL A 47 -3.46 3.30 -7.76
N GLY A 48 -3.27 2.87 -6.52
CA GLY A 48 -3.96 1.70 -6.05
C GLY A 48 -3.47 1.28 -4.67
N VAL A 49 -4.00 0.15 -4.22
CA VAL A 49 -3.68 -0.40 -2.91
C VAL A 49 -3.33 -1.86 -3.10
N ILE A 50 -2.29 -2.32 -2.42
CA ILE A 50 -1.84 -3.69 -2.55
C ILE A 50 -1.52 -4.25 -1.16
N GLU A 51 -1.75 -5.54 -0.97
CA GLU A 51 -1.34 -6.19 0.27
C GLU A 51 0.17 -6.10 0.38
N THR A 52 0.63 -5.59 1.52
CA THR A 52 2.04 -5.28 1.69
C THR A 52 2.95 -6.46 1.42
N TRP A 53 2.56 -7.64 1.89
CA TRP A 53 3.41 -8.83 1.74
C TRP A 53 3.62 -9.20 0.27
N LYS A 54 2.71 -8.79 -0.61
CA LYS A 54 2.83 -9.11 -2.03
C LYS A 54 3.85 -8.23 -2.74
N MET A 55 4.19 -7.10 -2.14
CA MET A 55 5.16 -6.20 -2.75
C MET A 55 6.57 -6.74 -2.70
N TYR A 56 6.87 -7.53 -1.68
CA TYR A 56 8.22 -8.05 -1.49
C TYR A 56 8.19 -9.55 -1.22
N PRO A 57 7.65 -10.31 -2.17
CA PRO A 57 7.51 -11.76 -1.93
C PRO A 57 8.84 -12.49 -1.75
N ASN A 58 9.89 -12.00 -2.38
CA ASN A 58 11.19 -12.62 -2.24
C ASN A 58 11.73 -12.48 -0.82
N ASN A 59 11.49 -11.34 -0.20
CA ASN A 59 11.89 -11.16 1.18
C ASN A 59 11.16 -12.12 2.10
N HIS A 60 9.88 -12.30 1.84
CA HIS A 60 9.07 -13.20 2.60
C HIS A 60 9.60 -14.63 2.50
N GLU A 61 9.91 -15.03 1.29
CA GLU A 61 10.43 -16.36 1.04
C GLU A 61 11.76 -16.60 1.69
N LYS A 62 12.63 -15.61 1.61
CA LYS A 62 13.93 -15.71 2.23
C LYS A 62 13.83 -15.92 3.72
N THR A 63 12.93 -15.22 4.34
CA THR A 63 12.74 -15.34 5.78
C THR A 63 12.32 -16.76 6.13
N GLU A 64 11.48 -17.33 5.34
CA GLU A 64 11.00 -18.67 5.61
C GLU A 64 12.06 -19.73 5.39
N LYS A 65 12.89 -19.55 4.41
CA LYS A 65 13.91 -20.53 4.10
C LYS A 65 15.00 -20.55 5.14
N ASN A 66 15.23 -19.45 5.74
CA ASN A 66 16.28 -19.33 6.73
C ASN A 66 15.75 -19.43 8.12
#